data_0c0922ee7729e5d8bbf50a4096baeafb
#
_entry.id   0c0922ee7729e5d8bbf50a4096baeafb
#
_cell.length_a   1.000
_cell.length_b   1.000
_cell.length_c   1.000
_cell.angle_alpha   90.00
_cell.angle_beta   90.00
_cell.angle_gamma   90.00
#
_symmetry.space_group_name_H-M   'P 1'
#
loop_
_entity.id
_entity.type
_entity.pdbx_description
1 polymer ?
#
loop_
_entity_poly.entity_id
_entity_poly.type
_entity_poly.pdbx_seq_one_letter_code
_entity_poly.pdbx_strand_id
1 'polypeptide(L)'
;MYEGIQVPRSAIRFKELEETSTNVLTGEETTTKVNYRGVYVMDGETVTFRKLDVIYEGDDYVLSSLNAGDGYLILYDSIIVEGIDVNGE
;
A
#
# COMPACT_ATOMS: atom_id res chain seq x y z
N MET A 1 -10.62 20.87 -2.87
CA MET A 1 -10.68 19.73 -3.82
C MET A 1 -9.56 18.75 -3.53
N TYR A 2 -9.89 17.49 -3.47
CA TYR A 2 -8.88 16.46 -3.23
C TYR A 2 -8.39 15.91 -4.56
N GLU A 3 -7.08 15.72 -4.65
CA GLU A 3 -6.47 15.06 -5.79
C GLU A 3 -5.75 13.83 -5.29
N GLY A 4 -6.00 12.70 -5.94
CA GLY A 4 -5.37 11.46 -5.54
C GLY A 4 -5.77 10.34 -6.47
N ILE A 5 -5.23 9.16 -6.19
CA ILE A 5 -5.55 7.96 -6.94
C ILE A 5 -6.79 7.34 -6.31
N GLN A 6 -7.84 7.19 -7.11
CA GLN A 6 -9.08 6.60 -6.63
C GLN A 6 -8.93 5.09 -6.55
N VAL A 7 -9.20 4.54 -5.38
CA VAL A 7 -9.05 3.11 -5.12
C VAL A 7 -10.37 2.56 -4.60
N PRO A 8 -10.98 1.61 -5.31
CA PRO A 8 -12.22 1.01 -4.82
C PRO A 8 -11.97 0.25 -3.53
N ARG A 9 -12.88 0.38 -2.58
CA ARG A 9 -12.72 -0.31 -1.29
C ARG A 9 -12.62 -1.82 -1.45
N SER A 10 -13.24 -2.37 -2.49
CA SER A 10 -13.19 -3.81 -2.74
C SER A 10 -11.78 -4.31 -3.07
N ALA A 11 -10.89 -3.42 -3.50
CA ALA A 11 -9.51 -3.79 -3.83
C ALA A 11 -8.57 -3.68 -2.63
N ILE A 12 -9.02 -3.07 -1.53
CA ILE A 12 -8.15 -2.81 -0.39
C ILE A 12 -7.86 -4.10 0.36
N ARG A 13 -6.59 -4.30 0.69
CA ARG A 13 -6.11 -5.45 1.45
C ARG A 13 -5.21 -4.95 2.57
N PHE A 14 -5.04 -5.80 3.58
CA PHE A 14 -4.16 -5.49 4.71
C PHE A 14 -3.01 -6.48 4.70
N LYS A 15 -1.81 -5.97 4.91
CA LYS A 15 -0.62 -6.80 4.94
C LYS A 15 0.31 -6.32 6.04
N GLU A 16 0.81 -7.27 6.83
CA GLU A 16 1.79 -7.00 7.86
C GLU A 16 3.17 -6.98 7.23
N LEU A 17 3.89 -5.90 7.42
CA LEU A 17 5.25 -5.74 6.90
C LEU A 17 6.19 -5.47 8.06
N GLU A 18 7.42 -5.98 7.95
CA GLU A 18 8.44 -5.70 8.92
C GLU A 18 9.15 -4.41 8.57
N GLU A 19 9.36 -3.58 9.59
CA GLU A 19 10.11 -2.35 9.43
C GLU A 19 11.25 -2.33 10.43
N THR A 20 12.45 -2.00 9.94
CA THR A 20 13.65 -1.92 10.77
C THR A 20 14.08 -0.47 10.86
N SER A 21 14.29 0.00 12.09
CA SER A 21 14.87 1.32 12.29
C SER A 21 16.16 1.19 13.07
N THR A 22 17.08 2.11 12.81
CA THR A 22 18.39 2.12 13.44
C THR A 22 18.52 3.35 14.30
N ASN A 23 18.89 3.12 15.56
CA ASN A 23 19.20 4.23 16.47
C ASN A 23 20.55 4.82 16.04
N VAL A 24 20.52 6.08 15.58
CA VAL A 24 21.72 6.70 15.03
C VAL A 24 22.82 6.93 16.08
N LEU A 25 22.45 6.92 17.35
CA LEU A 25 23.43 7.15 18.43
C LEU A 25 24.11 5.85 18.88
N THR A 26 23.39 4.75 18.87
CA THR A 26 23.91 3.48 19.40
C THR A 26 24.18 2.45 18.32
N GLY A 27 23.63 2.64 17.12
CA GLY A 27 23.69 1.65 16.05
C GLY A 27 22.74 0.48 16.27
N GLU A 28 21.95 0.51 17.34
CA GLU A 28 21.02 -0.57 17.62
C GLU A 28 19.88 -0.57 16.62
N GLU A 29 19.53 -1.76 16.14
CA GLU A 29 18.43 -1.94 15.20
C GLU A 29 17.23 -2.51 15.92
N THR A 30 16.06 -2.00 15.58
CA THR A 30 14.78 -2.50 16.09
C THR A 30 13.89 -2.85 14.92
N THR A 31 13.35 -4.06 14.91
CA THR A 31 12.43 -4.51 13.88
C THR A 31 11.05 -4.63 14.50
N THR A 32 10.07 -4.01 13.86
CA THR A 32 8.67 -4.08 14.29
C THR A 32 7.81 -4.52 13.12
N LYS A 33 6.63 -5.06 13.44
CA LYS A 33 5.65 -5.43 12.43
C LYS A 33 4.56 -4.38 12.39
N VAL A 34 4.27 -3.87 11.20
CA VAL A 34 3.26 -2.84 11.00
C VAL A 34 2.25 -3.36 9.99
N ASN A 35 0.98 -3.22 10.34
CA ASN A 35 -0.09 -3.64 9.46
C ASN A 35 -0.49 -2.49 8.55
N TYR A 36 -0.27 -2.67 7.24
CA TYR A 36 -0.54 -1.65 6.25
C TYR A 36 -1.81 -1.93 5.47
N ARG A 37 -2.54 -0.87 5.19
CA ARG A 37 -3.64 -0.91 4.23
C ARG A 37 -3.05 -0.65 2.85
N GLY A 38 -3.41 -1.49 1.89
CA GLY A 38 -2.84 -1.36 0.56
C GLY A 38 -3.63 -2.09 -0.50
N VAL A 39 -3.03 -2.23 -1.65
CA VAL A 39 -3.62 -2.94 -2.79
C VAL A 39 -2.55 -3.78 -3.47
N TYR A 40 -2.98 -4.78 -4.21
CA TYR A 40 -2.09 -5.52 -5.09
C TYR A 40 -2.18 -4.95 -6.49
N VAL A 41 -1.04 -4.80 -7.13
CA VAL A 41 -0.96 -4.29 -8.50
C VAL A 41 -0.18 -5.27 -9.36
N MET A 42 -0.47 -5.24 -10.66
CA MET A 42 0.35 -5.97 -11.64
C MET A 42 1.49 -5.07 -12.06
N ASP A 43 2.71 -5.55 -11.85
CA ASP A 43 3.91 -4.85 -12.26
C ASP A 43 4.61 -5.79 -13.25
N GLY A 44 4.33 -5.60 -14.53
CA GLY A 44 4.71 -6.57 -15.55
C GLY A 44 3.99 -7.88 -15.31
N GLU A 45 4.71 -8.95 -15.06
CA GLU A 45 4.14 -10.26 -14.76
C GLU A 45 4.11 -10.57 -13.25
N THR A 46 4.50 -9.60 -12.45
CA THR A 46 4.61 -9.77 -11.00
C THR A 46 3.48 -9.07 -10.28
N VAL A 47 2.91 -9.75 -9.29
CA VAL A 47 1.91 -9.14 -8.40
C VAL A 47 2.67 -8.56 -7.21
N THR A 48 2.47 -7.28 -6.97
CA THR A 48 3.20 -6.54 -5.94
C THR A 48 2.22 -5.80 -5.03
N PHE A 49 2.49 -5.83 -3.74
CA PHE A 49 1.70 -5.07 -2.77
C PHE A 49 2.19 -3.63 -2.74
N ARG A 50 1.25 -2.68 -2.86
CA ARG A 50 1.54 -1.24 -2.73
C ARG A 50 0.77 -0.70 -1.55
N LYS A 51 1.44 0.05 -0.69
CA LYS A 51 0.80 0.69 0.45
C LYS A 51 -0.05 1.87 -0.01
N LEU A 52 -1.08 2.18 0.74
CA LEU A 52 -1.93 3.34 0.47
C LEU A 52 -1.61 4.45 1.47
N ASP A 53 -1.53 5.67 0.96
CA ASP A 53 -1.48 6.86 1.79
C ASP A 53 -2.82 7.56 1.64
N VAL A 54 -3.78 7.16 2.46
CA VAL A 54 -5.17 7.58 2.32
C VAL A 54 -5.32 9.03 2.75
N ILE A 55 -5.76 9.87 1.82
CA ILE A 55 -5.99 11.29 2.07
C ILE A 55 -7.48 11.64 2.12
N TYR A 56 -8.34 10.73 1.69
CA TYR A 56 -9.78 10.92 1.72
C TYR A 56 -10.48 9.57 1.72
N GLU A 57 -11.51 9.43 2.52
CA GLU A 57 -12.29 8.18 2.57
C GLU A 57 -13.72 8.46 2.13
N GLY A 58 -14.09 7.94 0.97
CA GLY A 58 -15.45 7.99 0.47
C GLY A 58 -16.20 6.71 0.83
N ASP A 59 -17.45 6.62 0.43
CA ASP A 59 -18.29 5.46 0.75
C ASP A 59 -17.83 4.20 0.02
N ASP A 60 -17.51 4.31 -1.25
CA ASP A 60 -17.14 3.16 -2.07
C ASP A 60 -15.67 3.13 -2.46
N TYR A 61 -14.92 4.16 -2.09
CA TYR A 61 -13.53 4.30 -2.53
C TYR A 61 -12.75 5.10 -1.51
N VAL A 62 -11.43 5.06 -1.64
CA VAL A 62 -10.54 5.98 -0.94
C VAL A 62 -9.67 6.66 -1.98
N LEU A 63 -9.11 7.81 -1.61
CA LEU A 63 -8.10 8.47 -2.43
C LEU A 63 -6.75 8.29 -1.76
N SER A 64 -5.77 7.83 -2.54
CA SER A 64 -4.39 7.68 -2.08
C SER A 64 -3.55 8.80 -2.68
N SER A 65 -2.61 9.31 -1.91
CA SER A 65 -1.77 10.41 -2.33
C SER A 65 -1.01 10.08 -3.61
N LEU A 66 -0.83 11.08 -4.48
CA LEU A 66 -0.09 10.94 -5.73
C LEU A 66 1.42 10.83 -5.50
N ASN A 67 1.91 11.29 -4.37
CA ASN A 67 3.34 11.40 -4.09
C ASN A 67 3.72 10.84 -2.74
N ALA A 68 3.23 9.67 -2.42
CA ALA A 68 3.45 9.09 -1.10
C ALA A 68 4.87 8.51 -0.90
N GLY A 69 5.58 8.20 -1.99
CA GLY A 69 6.95 7.70 -1.89
C GLY A 69 7.08 6.24 -2.29
N ASP A 70 8.26 5.69 -2.04
CA ASP A 70 8.60 4.32 -2.44
C ASP A 70 7.72 3.30 -1.73
N GLY A 71 7.27 2.30 -2.47
CA GLY A 71 6.45 1.23 -1.94
C GLY A 71 4.96 1.57 -1.87
N TYR A 72 4.60 2.80 -2.19
CA TYR A 72 3.21 3.24 -2.21
C TYR A 72 2.64 3.18 -3.62
N LEU A 73 1.31 3.16 -3.68
CA LEU A 73 0.59 3.18 -4.95
C LEU A 73 0.92 4.46 -5.71
N ILE A 74 1.20 4.32 -7.00
CA ILE A 74 1.45 5.45 -7.87
C ILE A 74 0.40 5.50 -8.97
N LEU A 75 0.29 6.67 -9.62
CA LEU A 75 -0.67 6.86 -10.68
C LEU A 75 -0.37 5.89 -11.84
N TYR A 76 -1.42 5.32 -12.40
CA TYR A 76 -1.38 4.34 -13.50
C TYR A 76 -0.95 2.93 -13.10
N ASP A 77 -0.78 2.66 -11.81
CA ASP A 77 -0.63 1.27 -11.37
C ASP A 77 -1.89 0.47 -11.71
N SER A 78 -1.71 -0.76 -12.14
CA SER A 78 -2.83 -1.65 -12.47
C SER A 78 -3.29 -2.38 -11.23
N ILE A 79 -4.33 -1.87 -10.59
CA ILE A 79 -4.85 -2.42 -9.35
C ILE A 79 -5.65 -3.69 -9.62
N ILE A 80 -5.37 -4.73 -8.84
CA ILE A 80 -6.11 -5.98 -8.91
C ILE A 80 -7.27 -5.90 -7.91
N VAL A 81 -8.49 -5.99 -8.44
CA VAL A 81 -9.69 -5.83 -7.62
C VAL A 81 -10.13 -7.15 -7.00
N GLU A 82 -9.99 -8.23 -7.74
CA GLU A 82 -10.41 -9.55 -7.25
C GLU A 82 -9.51 -10.64 -7.82
N GLY A 83 -9.66 -11.84 -7.28
CA GLY A 83 -8.89 -12.98 -7.75
C GLY A 83 -7.58 -13.20 -7.01
N ILE A 84 -7.26 -12.31 -6.07
CA ILE A 84 -6.07 -12.45 -5.25
C ILE A 84 -6.52 -12.69 -3.81
N ASP A 85 -6.10 -13.79 -3.23
CA ASP A 85 -6.32 -14.01 -1.82
C ASP A 85 -5.05 -13.65 -1.05
N VAL A 86 -5.11 -13.78 0.26
CA VAL A 86 -3.99 -13.38 1.13
C VAL A 86 -2.76 -14.25 0.94
N ASN A 87 -2.88 -15.36 0.27
CA ASN A 87 -1.75 -16.25 -0.01
C ASN A 87 -1.18 -16.00 -1.41
N GLY A 88 -1.73 -15.05 -2.13
CA GLY A 88 -1.26 -14.72 -3.46
C GLY A 88 -1.70 -15.69 -4.55
N GLU A 89 -2.73 -16.41 -4.28
CA GLU A 89 -3.25 -17.44 -5.20
C GLU A 89 -4.39 -16.94 -6.05
#